data_92c390e5161aa9f9d46547f4643c8f84
#
_entry.id   92c390e5161aa9f9d46547f4643c8f84
#
_cell.length_a   1.000
_cell.length_b   1.000
_cell.length_c   1.000
_cell.angle_alpha   90.00
_cell.angle_beta   90.00
_cell.angle_gamma   90.00
#
_symmetry.space_group_name_H-M   'P 1'
#
loop_
_entity.id
_entity.type
_entity.pdbx_description
1 polymer ?
#
loop_
_entity_poly.entity_id
_entity_poly.type
_entity_poly.pdbx_seq_one_letter_code
_entity_poly.pdbx_strand_id
1 'polypeptide(L)'
;MKSGHMACLLLAALTILFLSTMVSCSKISSEIPIGDQELPDMVLQDAKYILGQENEEPLIMQARTITIYKTERGTTLEKVSFSRGDNLYGSCRKAVINSDNNHATLSGDVTIHKSDADNDITIEAQEIVWDDEENTIVCEGEVLVIYGDGTRIRADHFYAAFDEDLYEFGRIIEGTMEN
;
A
#
# COMPACT_ATOMS: atom_id res chain seq x y z
N MET A 1 -11.18 48.79 -65.49
CA MET A 1 -11.46 47.35 -65.28
C MET A 1 -10.31 46.61 -64.57
N LYS A 2 -9.66 47.12 -63.52
CA LYS A 2 -8.57 46.41 -62.79
C LYS A 2 -8.88 46.14 -61.29
N SER A 3 -10.01 46.66 -60.78
CA SER A 3 -10.33 46.52 -59.34
C SER A 3 -10.98 45.20 -58.99
N GLY A 4 -11.67 44.53 -59.91
CA GLY A 4 -12.41 43.28 -59.60
C GLY A 4 -11.50 42.04 -59.38
N HIS A 5 -10.38 41.97 -60.12
CA HIS A 5 -9.44 40.83 -59.98
C HIS A 5 -8.68 40.83 -58.64
N MET A 6 -8.40 42.01 -58.09
CA MET A 6 -7.68 42.12 -56.83
C MET A 6 -8.57 41.72 -55.62
N ALA A 7 -9.87 42.02 -55.67
CA ALA A 7 -10.83 41.62 -54.67
C ALA A 7 -11.06 40.10 -54.68
N CYS A 8 -11.11 39.51 -55.88
CA CYS A 8 -11.29 38.06 -56.02
C CYS A 8 -10.08 37.26 -55.51
N LEU A 9 -8.86 37.76 -55.78
CA LEU A 9 -7.60 37.16 -55.26
C LEU A 9 -7.48 37.27 -53.74
N LEU A 10 -7.91 38.38 -53.13
CA LEU A 10 -7.94 38.51 -51.66
C LEU A 10 -8.95 37.60 -51.02
N LEU A 11 -10.11 37.41 -51.61
CA LEU A 11 -11.14 36.48 -51.12
C LEU A 11 -10.66 35.02 -51.21
N ALA A 12 -10.02 34.66 -52.30
CA ALA A 12 -9.47 33.29 -52.48
C ALA A 12 -8.33 33.01 -51.49
N ALA A 13 -7.46 33.97 -51.21
CA ALA A 13 -6.40 33.85 -50.22
C ALA A 13 -6.96 33.70 -48.77
N LEU A 14 -8.01 34.45 -48.44
CA LEU A 14 -8.69 34.34 -47.13
C LEU A 14 -9.36 33.01 -46.91
N THR A 15 -9.95 32.43 -47.97
CA THR A 15 -10.62 31.09 -47.87
C THR A 15 -9.58 29.98 -47.71
N ILE A 16 -8.42 30.07 -48.34
CA ILE A 16 -7.32 29.11 -48.22
C ILE A 16 -6.74 29.17 -46.80
N LEU A 17 -6.60 30.37 -46.22
CA LEU A 17 -6.11 30.55 -44.84
C LEU A 17 -7.08 29.99 -43.81
N PHE A 18 -8.41 30.05 -44.05
CA PHE A 18 -9.41 29.51 -43.16
C PHE A 18 -9.53 27.97 -43.23
N LEU A 19 -9.23 27.36 -44.40
CA LEU A 19 -9.22 25.90 -44.55
C LEU A 19 -7.98 25.25 -43.90
N SER A 20 -6.88 25.96 -43.74
CA SER A 20 -5.67 25.43 -43.13
C SER A 20 -5.72 25.33 -41.60
N THR A 21 -6.69 25.98 -40.93
CA THR A 21 -6.83 25.92 -39.47
C THR A 21 -7.70 24.75 -38.97
N MET A 22 -8.35 24.00 -39.87
CA MET A 22 -9.25 22.92 -39.49
C MET A 22 -8.60 21.52 -39.52
N VAL A 23 -7.30 21.40 -39.80
CA VAL A 23 -6.60 20.10 -39.85
C VAL A 23 -5.62 19.95 -38.68
N SER A 24 -6.02 20.37 -37.49
CA SER A 24 -5.26 20.05 -36.27
C SER A 24 -6.12 19.27 -35.26
N CYS A 25 -6.82 18.26 -35.73
CA CYS A 25 -7.17 17.13 -34.89
C CYS A 25 -6.13 16.04 -35.17
N SER A 26 -4.94 16.18 -34.57
CA SER A 26 -4.06 15.04 -34.43
C SER A 26 -4.79 14.02 -33.56
N LYS A 27 -5.20 12.91 -34.17
CA LYS A 27 -5.45 11.68 -33.42
C LYS A 27 -4.21 11.39 -32.59
N ILE A 28 -4.26 11.73 -31.30
CA ILE A 28 -3.42 11.10 -30.31
C ILE A 28 -3.97 9.69 -30.19
N SER A 29 -3.62 8.83 -31.13
CA SER A 29 -3.61 7.40 -30.92
C SER A 29 -2.40 7.12 -30.05
N SER A 30 -2.51 7.42 -28.77
CA SER A 30 -1.72 6.72 -27.78
C SER A 30 -2.28 5.31 -27.71
N GLU A 31 -1.89 4.47 -28.69
CA GLU A 31 -1.79 3.05 -28.45
C GLU A 31 -0.63 2.87 -27.44
N ILE A 32 -0.85 3.28 -26.20
CA ILE A 32 -0.19 2.67 -25.07
C ILE A 32 -0.71 1.24 -25.12
N PRO A 33 0.12 0.21 -25.27
CA PRO A 33 -0.33 -1.14 -25.06
C PRO A 33 -0.83 -1.15 -23.60
N ILE A 34 -2.13 -1.09 -23.44
CA ILE A 34 -2.81 -1.42 -22.21
C ILE A 34 -2.65 -2.93 -22.12
N GLY A 35 -1.44 -3.38 -21.74
CA GLY A 35 -1.31 -4.67 -21.11
C GLY A 35 -2.28 -4.62 -19.93
N ASP A 36 -2.93 -5.70 -19.58
CA ASP A 36 -3.98 -5.88 -18.58
C ASP A 36 -3.69 -5.20 -17.21
N GLN A 37 -3.37 -3.91 -17.21
CA GLN A 37 -3.29 -3.08 -16.03
C GLN A 37 -4.71 -2.63 -15.73
N GLU A 38 -5.33 -3.42 -14.88
CA GLU A 38 -6.60 -3.05 -14.28
C GLU A 38 -6.42 -1.69 -13.58
N LEU A 39 -7.22 -0.72 -14.03
CA LEU A 39 -7.19 0.62 -13.44
C LEU A 39 -7.79 0.56 -12.03
N PRO A 40 -7.22 1.28 -11.06
CA PRO A 40 -7.81 1.37 -9.74
C PRO A 40 -9.16 2.09 -9.80
N ASP A 41 -10.10 1.66 -8.98
CA ASP A 41 -11.39 2.32 -8.83
C ASP A 41 -11.26 3.62 -8.06
N MET A 42 -10.35 3.67 -7.09
CA MET A 42 -10.11 4.84 -6.27
C MET A 42 -8.65 4.93 -5.84
N VAL A 43 -8.13 6.16 -5.82
CA VAL A 43 -6.82 6.48 -5.22
C VAL A 43 -7.01 7.63 -4.24
N LEU A 44 -6.60 7.40 -2.98
CA LEU A 44 -6.65 8.39 -1.90
C LEU A 44 -5.21 8.77 -1.52
N GLN A 45 -5.03 10.03 -1.10
CA GLN A 45 -3.76 10.53 -0.60
C GLN A 45 -3.90 10.93 0.87
N ASP A 46 -2.85 10.66 1.67
CA ASP A 46 -2.77 10.99 3.09
C ASP A 46 -4.04 10.59 3.87
N ALA A 47 -4.46 9.33 3.68
CA ALA A 47 -5.74 8.82 4.16
C ALA A 47 -5.56 7.74 5.23
N LYS A 48 -6.68 7.46 5.94
CA LYS A 48 -6.79 6.37 6.91
C LYS A 48 -7.61 5.24 6.32
N TYR A 49 -7.17 4.02 6.57
CA TYR A 49 -7.90 2.78 6.35
C TYR A 49 -8.16 2.13 7.70
N ILE A 50 -9.36 1.63 7.93
CA ILE A 50 -9.77 1.00 9.18
C ILE A 50 -10.12 -0.45 8.87
N LEU A 51 -9.42 -1.37 9.50
CA LEU A 51 -9.64 -2.81 9.43
C LEU A 51 -10.11 -3.28 10.80
N GLY A 52 -11.12 -4.13 10.86
CA GLY A 52 -11.61 -4.70 12.11
C GLY A 52 -13.09 -5.02 12.09
N GLN A 53 -13.52 -5.81 13.08
CA GLN A 53 -14.88 -6.27 13.26
C GLN A 53 -15.65 -5.39 14.24
N GLU A 54 -16.98 -5.52 14.24
CA GLU A 54 -17.86 -4.83 15.16
C GLU A 54 -17.61 -5.34 16.60
N ASN A 55 -17.31 -4.45 17.54
CA ASN A 55 -16.97 -4.68 18.95
C ASN A 55 -15.49 -5.05 19.25
N GLU A 56 -14.59 -5.00 18.31
CA GLU A 56 -13.15 -5.12 18.56
C GLU A 56 -12.42 -3.81 18.36
N GLU A 57 -11.23 -3.66 18.97
CA GLU A 57 -10.38 -2.52 18.66
C GLU A 57 -9.87 -2.61 17.23
N PRO A 58 -10.23 -1.64 16.36
CA PRO A 58 -9.85 -1.71 14.96
C PRO A 58 -8.36 -1.49 14.76
N LEU A 59 -7.80 -2.17 13.77
CA LEU A 59 -6.49 -1.83 13.24
C LEU A 59 -6.61 -0.59 12.33
N ILE A 60 -6.01 0.52 12.76
CA ILE A 60 -6.03 1.78 12.02
C ILE A 60 -4.72 1.90 11.24
N MET A 61 -4.81 1.97 9.92
CA MET A 61 -3.67 2.18 9.02
C MET A 61 -3.72 3.59 8.44
N GLN A 62 -2.65 4.37 8.61
CA GLN A 62 -2.46 5.66 7.94
C GLN A 62 -1.48 5.43 6.80
N ALA A 63 -1.81 5.87 5.60
CA ALA A 63 -0.97 5.70 4.43
C ALA A 63 -0.88 6.98 3.60
N ARG A 64 0.28 7.17 2.96
CA ARG A 64 0.44 8.27 2.01
C ARG A 64 -0.41 8.07 0.77
N THR A 65 -0.52 6.82 0.30
CA THR A 65 -1.36 6.47 -0.85
C THR A 65 -2.15 5.22 -0.53
N ILE A 66 -3.45 5.25 -0.81
CA ILE A 66 -4.33 4.09 -0.74
C ILE A 66 -4.93 3.90 -2.13
N THR A 67 -4.72 2.72 -2.71
CA THR A 67 -5.24 2.34 -4.03
C THR A 67 -6.22 1.19 -3.85
N ILE A 68 -7.47 1.41 -4.23
CA ILE A 68 -8.56 0.45 -4.05
C ILE A 68 -8.93 -0.14 -5.41
N TYR A 69 -9.04 -1.46 -5.47
CA TYR A 69 -9.52 -2.23 -6.60
C TYR A 69 -10.79 -2.98 -6.18
N LYS A 70 -11.84 -2.96 -7.00
CA LYS A 70 -13.08 -3.73 -6.74
C LYS A 70 -12.96 -5.23 -7.01
N THR A 71 -11.82 -5.63 -7.52
CA THR A 71 -11.50 -7.00 -7.86
C THR A 71 -10.83 -7.72 -6.70
N GLU A 72 -10.47 -8.99 -6.92
CA GLU A 72 -9.75 -9.83 -5.94
C GLU A 72 -8.39 -9.27 -5.47
N ARG A 73 -7.89 -8.19 -6.12
CA ARG A 73 -6.64 -7.53 -5.73
C ARG A 73 -6.72 -6.79 -4.39
N GLY A 74 -7.93 -6.46 -3.93
CA GLY A 74 -8.15 -5.77 -2.66
C GLY A 74 -7.61 -4.34 -2.66
N THR A 75 -7.03 -3.93 -1.54
CA THR A 75 -6.55 -2.57 -1.29
C THR A 75 -5.05 -2.55 -1.06
N THR A 76 -4.33 -1.67 -1.76
CA THR A 76 -2.89 -1.46 -1.58
C THR A 76 -2.65 -0.13 -0.87
N LEU A 77 -1.82 -0.13 0.17
CA LEU A 77 -1.40 1.04 0.93
C LEU A 77 0.12 1.21 0.81
N GLU A 78 0.58 2.46 0.69
CA GLU A 78 2.01 2.79 0.61
C GLU A 78 2.43 3.75 1.72
N LYS A 79 3.62 3.53 2.29
CA LYS A 79 4.19 4.27 3.42
C LYS A 79 3.21 4.27 4.59
N VAL A 80 3.06 3.12 5.16
CA VAL A 80 2.03 2.81 6.16
C VAL A 80 2.59 2.94 7.56
N SER A 81 1.85 3.60 8.44
CA SER A 81 1.92 3.44 9.88
C SER A 81 0.58 2.89 10.37
N PHE A 82 0.61 2.01 11.34
CA PHE A 82 -0.59 1.38 11.85
C PHE A 82 -0.59 1.28 13.38
N SER A 83 -1.78 1.19 13.95
CA SER A 83 -1.96 0.97 15.39
C SER A 83 -3.27 0.24 15.68
N ARG A 84 -3.28 -0.55 16.75
CA ARG A 84 -4.48 -1.14 17.37
C ARG A 84 -4.44 -0.82 18.87
N GLY A 85 -5.42 -0.08 19.33
CA GLY A 85 -5.41 0.46 20.70
C GLY A 85 -4.19 1.33 20.98
N ASP A 86 -3.78 1.33 22.26
CA ASP A 86 -2.65 2.11 22.73
C ASP A 86 -1.35 1.29 22.80
N ASN A 87 -1.46 -0.03 22.70
CA ASN A 87 -0.38 -0.96 23.00
C ASN A 87 0.24 -1.66 21.77
N LEU A 88 -0.34 -1.52 20.58
CA LEU A 88 0.20 -2.10 19.39
C LEU A 88 0.31 -1.05 18.29
N TYR A 89 1.52 -0.87 17.75
CA TYR A 89 1.77 0.06 16.63
C TYR A 89 2.94 -0.41 15.78
N GLY A 90 3.01 0.11 14.57
CA GLY A 90 4.07 -0.27 13.67
C GLY A 90 4.09 0.53 12.37
N SER A 91 4.99 0.11 11.48
CA SER A 91 5.13 0.71 10.16
C SER A 91 5.63 -0.28 9.12
N CYS A 92 5.35 0.00 7.85
CA CYS A 92 5.90 -0.72 6.72
C CYS A 92 5.91 0.16 5.46
N ARG A 93 6.63 -0.26 4.43
CA ARG A 93 6.61 0.46 3.15
C ARG A 93 5.32 0.24 2.38
N LYS A 94 4.76 -0.96 2.45
CA LYS A 94 3.57 -1.35 1.71
C LYS A 94 2.72 -2.33 2.52
N ALA A 95 1.40 -2.16 2.46
CA ALA A 95 0.43 -3.14 2.90
C ALA A 95 -0.52 -3.49 1.75
N VAL A 96 -0.90 -4.76 1.65
CA VAL A 96 -1.92 -5.25 0.73
C VAL A 96 -2.99 -5.93 1.56
N ILE A 97 -4.21 -5.42 1.50
CA ILE A 97 -5.36 -5.97 2.22
C ILE A 97 -6.22 -6.73 1.22
N ASN A 98 -6.59 -7.95 1.53
CA ASN A 98 -7.43 -8.76 0.66
C ASN A 98 -8.85 -8.17 0.52
N SER A 99 -9.62 -8.69 -0.44
CA SER A 99 -10.98 -8.21 -0.73
C SER A 99 -11.96 -8.40 0.44
N ASP A 100 -11.70 -9.38 1.29
CA ASP A 100 -12.58 -9.71 2.42
C ASP A 100 -12.24 -8.91 3.68
N ASN A 101 -11.15 -8.13 3.63
CA ASN A 101 -10.66 -7.27 4.71
C ASN A 101 -10.31 -8.01 6.01
N ASN A 102 -9.92 -9.26 5.92
CA ASN A 102 -9.52 -10.06 7.09
C ASN A 102 -8.02 -10.42 7.11
N HIS A 103 -7.32 -10.21 5.99
CA HIS A 103 -5.88 -10.45 5.89
C HIS A 103 -5.16 -9.24 5.33
N ALA A 104 -4.00 -8.92 5.90
CA ALA A 104 -3.09 -7.91 5.41
C ALA A 104 -1.68 -8.47 5.25
N THR A 105 -1.08 -8.31 4.07
CA THR A 105 0.35 -8.57 3.86
C THR A 105 1.10 -7.25 3.98
N LEU A 106 1.93 -7.14 5.03
CA LEU A 106 2.81 -6.01 5.29
C LEU A 106 4.19 -6.31 4.72
N SER A 107 4.80 -5.40 3.98
CA SER A 107 6.09 -5.65 3.36
C SER A 107 6.98 -4.41 3.31
N GLY A 108 8.29 -4.67 3.34
CA GLY A 108 9.36 -3.69 3.26
C GLY A 108 9.61 -2.97 4.58
N ASP A 109 10.68 -3.38 5.28
CA ASP A 109 11.10 -2.83 6.57
C ASP A 109 9.95 -2.79 7.59
N VAL A 110 9.26 -3.93 7.76
CA VAL A 110 8.14 -4.04 8.67
C VAL A 110 8.65 -4.01 10.10
N THR A 111 8.07 -3.13 10.91
CA THR A 111 8.34 -3.06 12.35
C THR A 111 7.01 -3.06 13.09
N ILE A 112 6.85 -3.93 14.08
CA ILE A 112 5.71 -4.00 14.98
C ILE A 112 6.23 -3.83 16.40
N HIS A 113 5.58 -3.00 17.17
CA HIS A 113 5.79 -2.86 18.61
C HIS A 113 4.50 -3.23 19.33
N LYS A 114 4.60 -4.17 20.28
CA LYS A 114 3.55 -4.47 21.23
C LYS A 114 4.09 -4.16 22.63
N SER A 115 3.37 -3.34 23.39
CA SER A 115 3.75 -2.93 24.73
C SER A 115 2.65 -3.32 25.71
N ASP A 116 2.92 -4.28 26.56
CA ASP A 116 2.07 -4.66 27.68
C ASP A 116 2.80 -4.40 29.01
N ALA A 117 2.05 -4.37 30.12
CA ALA A 117 2.60 -4.01 31.43
C ALA A 117 3.85 -4.83 31.84
N ASP A 118 3.97 -6.05 31.33
CA ASP A 118 5.03 -6.99 31.69
C ASP A 118 5.93 -7.41 30.49
N ASN A 119 5.54 -7.10 29.24
CA ASN A 119 6.25 -7.59 28.05
C ASN A 119 6.20 -6.56 26.91
N ASP A 120 7.29 -5.81 26.76
CA ASP A 120 7.52 -5.06 25.53
C ASP A 120 8.15 -5.99 24.49
N ILE A 121 7.62 -6.03 23.27
CA ILE A 121 8.17 -6.80 22.16
C ILE A 121 8.24 -5.94 20.91
N THR A 122 9.37 -6.01 20.22
CA THR A 122 9.55 -5.42 18.88
C THR A 122 9.85 -6.54 17.89
N ILE A 123 9.12 -6.57 16.78
CA ILE A 123 9.28 -7.52 15.70
C ILE A 123 9.70 -6.76 14.45
N GLU A 124 10.83 -7.15 13.86
CA GLU A 124 11.35 -6.60 12.60
C GLU A 124 11.42 -7.71 11.56
N ALA A 125 10.80 -7.50 10.40
CA ALA A 125 10.78 -8.47 9.30
C ALA A 125 10.71 -7.78 7.94
N GLN A 126 10.99 -8.51 6.86
CA GLN A 126 10.78 -8.01 5.51
C GLN A 126 9.33 -8.13 5.05
N GLU A 127 8.64 -9.18 5.52
CA GLU A 127 7.25 -9.44 5.22
C GLU A 127 6.55 -10.09 6.41
N ILE A 128 5.31 -9.66 6.66
CA ILE A 128 4.43 -10.19 7.69
C ILE A 128 3.05 -10.37 7.09
N VAL A 129 2.45 -11.53 7.28
CA VAL A 129 1.05 -11.77 7.01
C VAL A 129 0.29 -11.62 8.32
N TRP A 130 -0.67 -10.71 8.34
CA TRP A 130 -1.56 -10.45 9.46
C TRP A 130 -2.94 -11.02 9.17
N ASP A 131 -3.43 -11.86 10.04
CA ASP A 131 -4.82 -12.30 10.08
C ASP A 131 -5.56 -11.49 11.14
N ASP A 132 -6.54 -10.66 10.70
CA ASP A 132 -7.27 -9.77 11.60
C ASP A 132 -8.38 -10.49 12.36
N GLU A 133 -8.90 -11.60 11.81
CA GLU A 133 -9.95 -12.40 12.44
C GLU A 133 -9.41 -13.22 13.61
N GLU A 134 -8.21 -13.79 13.44
CA GLU A 134 -7.55 -14.59 14.48
C GLU A 134 -6.58 -13.77 15.34
N ASN A 135 -6.37 -12.48 15.02
CA ASN A 135 -5.38 -11.58 15.63
C ASN A 135 -3.98 -12.19 15.70
N THR A 136 -3.57 -12.83 14.60
CA THR A 136 -2.29 -13.51 14.46
C THR A 136 -1.40 -12.87 13.42
N ILE A 137 -0.10 -13.07 13.56
CA ILE A 137 0.89 -12.73 12.54
C ILE A 137 1.78 -13.92 12.23
N VAL A 138 2.16 -14.02 10.96
CA VAL A 138 3.16 -14.97 10.45
C VAL A 138 4.26 -14.21 9.73
N CYS A 139 5.50 -14.43 10.11
CA CYS A 139 6.68 -13.93 9.43
C CYS A 139 7.42 -15.11 8.81
N GLU A 140 7.56 -15.08 7.48
CA GLU A 140 8.39 -16.04 6.76
C GLU A 140 9.69 -15.37 6.33
N GLY A 141 10.80 -16.07 6.46
CA GLY A 141 12.14 -15.54 6.23
C GLY A 141 12.72 -14.95 7.50
N GLU A 142 13.81 -14.19 7.35
CA GLU A 142 14.54 -13.66 8.50
C GLU A 142 13.70 -12.66 9.30
N VAL A 143 13.51 -12.96 10.57
CA VAL A 143 12.81 -12.11 11.55
C VAL A 143 13.72 -11.86 12.74
N LEU A 144 13.72 -10.64 13.25
CA LEU A 144 14.35 -10.25 14.51
C LEU A 144 13.29 -9.88 15.53
N VAL A 145 13.28 -10.54 16.66
CA VAL A 145 12.40 -10.24 17.79
C VAL A 145 13.26 -9.73 18.94
N ILE A 146 12.85 -8.58 19.49
CA ILE A 146 13.55 -7.88 20.59
C ILE A 146 12.56 -7.73 21.73
N TYR A 147 12.90 -8.24 22.89
CA TYR A 147 12.14 -8.11 24.12
C TYR A 147 12.59 -6.88 24.93
N GLY A 148 11.73 -6.38 25.81
CA GLY A 148 12.00 -5.21 26.65
C GLY A 148 13.19 -5.36 27.61
N ASP A 149 13.55 -6.59 27.96
CA ASP A 149 14.76 -6.92 28.76
C ASP A 149 16.06 -6.88 27.94
N GLY A 150 16.01 -6.56 26.65
CA GLY A 150 17.16 -6.54 25.75
C GLY A 150 17.44 -7.87 25.06
N THR A 151 16.72 -8.95 25.41
CA THR A 151 16.85 -10.25 24.73
C THR A 151 16.51 -10.11 23.24
N ARG A 152 17.35 -10.67 22.38
CA ARG A 152 17.20 -10.64 20.92
C ARG A 152 17.20 -12.06 20.37
N ILE A 153 16.23 -12.37 19.53
CA ILE A 153 16.12 -13.66 18.86
C ILE A 153 15.97 -13.41 17.36
N ARG A 154 16.88 -14.00 16.57
CA ARG A 154 16.79 -14.03 15.11
C ARG A 154 16.41 -15.44 14.67
N ALA A 155 15.37 -15.55 13.87
CA ALA A 155 14.85 -16.82 13.39
C ALA A 155 14.50 -16.77 11.89
N ASP A 156 14.25 -17.91 11.27
CA ASP A 156 13.82 -18.02 9.87
C ASP A 156 12.28 -18.08 9.72
N HIS A 157 11.57 -18.15 10.84
CA HIS A 157 10.12 -18.12 10.90
C HIS A 157 9.69 -17.65 12.28
N PHE A 158 8.59 -16.91 12.34
CA PHE A 158 7.97 -16.46 13.58
C PHE A 158 6.45 -16.42 13.43
N TYR A 159 5.77 -16.93 14.45
CA TYR A 159 4.32 -16.86 14.60
C TYR A 159 3.99 -16.19 15.93
N ALA A 160 3.00 -15.32 15.96
CA ALA A 160 2.43 -14.77 17.18
C ALA A 160 0.91 -14.76 17.12
N ALA A 161 0.28 -15.16 18.23
CA ALA A 161 -1.13 -14.97 18.52
C ALA A 161 -1.24 -13.99 19.69
N PHE A 162 -1.63 -12.76 19.41
CA PHE A 162 -1.53 -11.66 20.39
C PHE A 162 -2.53 -11.78 21.53
N ASP A 163 -3.69 -12.38 21.29
CA ASP A 163 -4.72 -12.58 22.32
C ASP A 163 -4.37 -13.70 23.31
N GLU A 164 -3.52 -14.63 22.88
CA GLU A 164 -3.09 -15.80 23.68
C GLU A 164 -1.71 -15.58 24.31
N ASP A 165 -1.03 -14.46 24.03
CA ASP A 165 0.38 -14.23 24.36
C ASP A 165 1.31 -15.38 23.91
N LEU A 166 0.94 -16.02 22.79
CA LEU A 166 1.66 -17.16 22.23
C LEU A 166 2.66 -16.65 21.17
N TYR A 167 3.93 -17.05 21.34
CA TYR A 167 5.01 -16.74 20.41
C TYR A 167 5.77 -18.02 20.07
N GLU A 168 5.84 -18.34 18.78
CA GLU A 168 6.53 -19.51 18.27
C GLU A 168 7.64 -19.11 17.29
N PHE A 169 8.81 -19.71 17.45
CA PHE A 169 9.96 -19.51 16.57
C PHE A 169 10.22 -20.77 15.78
N GLY A 170 10.50 -20.61 14.51
CA GLY A 170 11.10 -21.65 13.69
C GLY A 170 12.56 -21.93 14.10
N ARG A 171 13.43 -22.18 13.12
CA ARG A 171 14.83 -22.38 13.43
C ARG A 171 15.47 -21.07 13.90
N ILE A 172 15.94 -21.05 15.15
CA ILE A 172 16.68 -19.92 15.69
C ILE A 172 18.07 -19.88 15.04
N ILE A 173 18.41 -18.73 14.45
CA ILE A 173 19.70 -18.47 13.79
C ILE A 173 20.68 -17.88 14.80
N GLU A 174 20.20 -16.96 15.65
CA GLU A 174 21.00 -16.27 16.66
C GLU A 174 20.12 -15.90 17.85
N GLY A 175 20.66 -15.97 19.05
CA GLY A 175 20.01 -15.51 20.28
C GLY A 175 21.01 -14.85 21.20
N THR A 176 20.70 -13.66 21.72
CA THR A 176 21.50 -12.93 22.70
C THR A 176 20.63 -12.54 23.88
N MET A 177 21.05 -12.86 25.09
CA MET A 177 20.41 -12.40 26.32
C MET A 177 21.30 -11.32 26.95
N GLU A 178 20.76 -10.18 27.28
CA GLU A 178 21.41 -9.22 28.16
C GLU A 178 21.11 -9.62 29.62
N ASN A 179 22.18 -9.80 30.44
CA ASN A 179 22.09 -10.10 31.89
C ASN A 179 22.00 -8.81 32.68
#